data_1c931a947b38f52aa55d0e43131def98
#
_entry.id   1c931a947b38f52aa55d0e43131def98
#
_cell.length_a   1.000
_cell.length_b   1.000
_cell.length_c   1.000
_cell.angle_alpha   90.00
_cell.angle_beta   90.00
_cell.angle_gamma   90.00
#
_symmetry.space_group_name_H-M   'P 1'
#
loop_
_entity.id
_entity.type
_entity.pdbx_description
1 polymer ?
#
loop_
_entity_poly.entity_id
_entity_poly.type
_entity_poly.pdbx_seq_one_letter_code
_entity_poly.pdbx_strand_id
1 'polypeptide(L)'
;MIDPMLPLPGLSRVGGKSVVACFDGGLLSSDAGILAVREVERRLGVADRLAACLEDPRASEQIIHGLADIIRFRLLMIAAGYEDGNDATSLRRDPMFRMALDQLPSGRALCSQSTVSRLENLPDPRALLRVARAIVDLYCRSLRQVPKRIALDIDDTFDAAHGGQQFRLFNAHYYDEYGFQPIVVFDGDMRTATGGNEDHRNPTQA
;
A
#
# COMPACT_ATOMS: atom_id res chain seq x y z
N MET A 1 -27.64 15.53 -25.49
CA MET A 1 -28.04 15.52 -24.06
C MET A 1 -26.75 15.37 -23.29
N ILE A 2 -26.27 16.43 -22.61
CA ILE A 2 -25.04 16.36 -21.81
C ILE A 2 -25.43 15.66 -20.53
N ASP A 3 -24.89 14.48 -20.29
CA ASP A 3 -25.08 13.73 -19.05
C ASP A 3 -24.59 14.60 -17.88
N PRO A 4 -25.39 14.77 -16.82
CA PRO A 4 -25.00 15.63 -15.72
C PRO A 4 -23.73 15.08 -15.07
N MET A 5 -22.66 15.88 -15.04
CA MET A 5 -21.45 15.56 -14.30
C MET A 5 -21.82 15.39 -12.81
N LEU A 6 -21.68 14.16 -12.31
CA LEU A 6 -21.98 13.84 -10.93
C LEU A 6 -20.73 14.02 -10.07
N PRO A 7 -20.72 14.92 -9.10
CA PRO A 7 -19.63 14.99 -8.13
C PRO A 7 -19.61 13.71 -7.29
N LEU A 8 -18.43 13.12 -7.11
CA LEU A 8 -18.25 11.93 -6.30
C LEU A 8 -18.08 12.35 -4.83
N PRO A 9 -19.09 12.08 -3.96
CA PRO A 9 -19.02 12.45 -2.56
C PRO A 9 -17.94 11.63 -1.83
N GLY A 10 -17.32 12.24 -0.83
CA GLY A 10 -16.28 11.57 -0.02
C GLY A 10 -14.88 11.57 -0.62
N LEU A 11 -14.70 12.05 -1.85
CA LEU A 11 -13.38 12.21 -2.45
C LEU A 11 -12.84 13.63 -2.28
N SER A 12 -11.60 13.72 -1.84
CA SER A 12 -10.87 14.97 -1.74
C SER A 12 -10.52 15.55 -3.12
N ARG A 13 -10.36 16.87 -3.20
CA ARG A 13 -9.96 17.54 -4.44
C ARG A 13 -8.59 17.05 -4.93
N VAL A 14 -8.42 17.02 -6.25
CA VAL A 14 -7.16 16.67 -6.93
C VAL A 14 -6.64 17.94 -7.62
N GLY A 15 -5.46 18.40 -7.26
CA GLY A 15 -4.91 19.66 -7.79
C GLY A 15 -5.86 20.85 -7.63
N GLY A 16 -6.62 20.90 -6.51
CA GLY A 16 -7.61 21.94 -6.24
C GLY A 16 -8.97 21.78 -6.96
N LYS A 17 -9.13 20.79 -7.85
CA LYS A 17 -10.35 20.53 -8.63
C LYS A 17 -11.18 19.43 -8.04
N SER A 18 -12.50 19.56 -8.10
CA SER A 18 -13.43 18.48 -7.66
C SER A 18 -13.35 17.29 -8.62
N VAL A 19 -13.46 16.08 -8.05
CA VAL A 19 -13.56 14.83 -8.82
C VAL A 19 -15.02 14.62 -9.19
N VAL A 20 -15.27 14.42 -10.47
CA VAL A 20 -16.61 14.17 -11.03
C VAL A 20 -16.57 12.92 -11.90
N ALA A 21 -17.69 12.22 -12.00
CA ALA A 21 -17.87 11.13 -12.95
C ALA A 21 -18.65 11.63 -14.17
N CYS A 22 -18.21 11.24 -15.36
CA CYS A 22 -18.92 11.49 -16.61
C CYS A 22 -18.68 10.34 -17.59
N PHE A 23 -19.56 10.19 -18.56
CA PHE A 23 -19.49 9.15 -19.62
C PHE A 23 -19.18 9.83 -20.95
N ASP A 24 -18.05 10.52 -21.03
CA ASP A 24 -17.64 11.31 -22.21
C ASP A 24 -16.57 10.64 -23.07
N GLY A 25 -16.17 9.41 -22.73
CA GLY A 25 -15.15 8.65 -23.43
C GLY A 25 -13.73 9.22 -23.34
N GLY A 26 -13.45 10.04 -22.30
CA GLY A 26 -12.14 10.63 -22.04
C GLY A 26 -11.08 9.59 -21.64
N LEU A 27 -10.17 9.98 -20.74
CA LEU A 27 -9.14 9.07 -20.21
C LEU A 27 -9.80 8.01 -19.32
N LEU A 28 -9.66 6.75 -19.71
CA LEU A 28 -10.25 5.61 -19.00
C LEU A 28 -9.21 4.89 -18.15
N SER A 29 -9.66 4.33 -17.04
CA SER A 29 -8.89 3.42 -16.18
C SER A 29 -9.84 2.41 -15.55
N SER A 30 -9.36 1.17 -15.34
CA SER A 30 -10.06 0.14 -14.57
C SER A 30 -9.95 0.37 -13.05
N ASP A 31 -9.03 1.23 -12.61
CA ASP A 31 -8.59 1.33 -11.22
C ASP A 31 -9.24 2.51 -10.47
N ALA A 32 -10.46 2.90 -10.82
CA ALA A 32 -11.14 4.03 -10.18
C ALA A 32 -11.30 3.88 -8.65
N GLY A 33 -11.39 2.65 -8.15
CA GLY A 33 -11.45 2.33 -6.73
C GLY A 33 -10.25 2.83 -5.91
N ILE A 34 -9.11 3.06 -6.56
CA ILE A 34 -7.89 3.54 -5.88
C ILE A 34 -8.07 4.94 -5.27
N LEU A 35 -9.01 5.73 -5.75
CA LEU A 35 -9.32 7.03 -5.17
C LEU A 35 -9.92 6.92 -3.76
N ALA A 36 -10.66 5.84 -3.47
CA ALA A 36 -11.13 5.55 -2.12
C ALA A 36 -9.97 5.13 -1.21
N VAL A 37 -9.04 4.30 -1.70
CA VAL A 37 -7.82 3.90 -0.97
C VAL A 37 -6.95 5.11 -0.68
N ARG A 38 -6.84 6.05 -1.61
CA ARG A 38 -6.16 7.34 -1.41
C ARG A 38 -6.72 8.10 -0.20
N GLU A 39 -8.05 8.14 -0.02
CA GLU A 39 -8.64 8.85 1.12
C GLU A 39 -8.27 8.18 2.46
N VAL A 40 -8.15 6.85 2.48
CA VAL A 40 -7.66 6.11 3.65
C VAL A 40 -6.18 6.45 3.90
N GLU A 41 -5.35 6.40 2.85
CA GLU A 41 -3.93 6.74 2.96
C GLU A 41 -3.72 8.17 3.49
N ARG A 42 -4.46 9.13 2.97
CA ARG A 42 -4.42 10.54 3.43
C ARG A 42 -4.74 10.70 4.92
N ARG A 43 -5.66 9.91 5.44
CA ARG A 43 -6.02 9.92 6.87
C ARG A 43 -4.94 9.28 7.74
N LEU A 44 -4.37 8.18 7.27
CA LEU A 44 -3.36 7.41 8.00
C LEU A 44 -1.95 8.00 7.86
N GLY A 45 -1.64 8.60 6.71
CA GLY A 45 -0.33 9.15 6.38
C GLY A 45 0.76 8.07 6.36
N VAL A 46 0.44 6.88 5.84
CA VAL A 46 1.34 5.73 5.85
C VAL A 46 2.61 6.03 5.08
N ALA A 47 2.47 6.55 3.84
CA ALA A 47 3.61 6.82 2.97
C ALA A 47 4.58 7.85 3.59
N ASP A 48 4.05 8.92 4.18
CA ASP A 48 4.87 9.95 4.81
C ASP A 48 5.62 9.42 6.05
N ARG A 49 4.96 8.56 6.85
CA ARG A 49 5.59 7.91 8.01
C ARG A 49 6.69 6.95 7.61
N LEU A 50 6.47 6.13 6.59
CA LEU A 50 7.48 5.22 6.08
C LEU A 50 8.64 5.97 5.44
N ALA A 51 8.37 7.04 4.69
CA ALA A 51 9.41 7.89 4.12
C ALA A 51 10.29 8.53 5.20
N ALA A 52 9.72 8.95 6.33
CA ALA A 52 10.47 9.50 7.46
C ALA A 52 11.42 8.49 8.12
N CYS A 53 11.24 7.19 7.87
CA CYS A 53 12.14 6.15 8.36
C CYS A 53 13.38 5.95 7.48
N LEU A 54 13.39 6.53 6.28
CA LEU A 54 14.44 6.35 5.28
C LEU A 54 15.26 7.61 5.09
N GLU A 55 16.53 7.44 4.80
CA GLU A 55 17.41 8.53 4.38
C GLU A 55 17.46 8.54 2.85
N ASP A 56 17.25 9.71 2.25
CA ASP A 56 17.34 9.87 0.80
C ASP A 56 18.77 10.23 0.40
N PRO A 57 19.53 9.32 -0.21
CA PRO A 57 20.92 9.60 -0.59
C PRO A 57 21.03 10.44 -1.86
N ARG A 58 19.91 10.79 -2.51
CA ARG A 58 19.91 11.54 -3.77
C ARG A 58 20.15 13.02 -3.53
N ALA A 59 20.87 13.66 -4.43
CA ALA A 59 21.04 15.11 -4.42
C ALA A 59 19.67 15.80 -4.59
N SER A 60 19.37 16.75 -3.73
CA SER A 60 18.04 17.40 -3.64
C SER A 60 17.56 17.99 -4.96
N GLU A 61 18.48 18.57 -5.74
CA GLU A 61 18.22 19.16 -7.04
C GLU A 61 17.89 18.15 -8.15
N GLN A 62 18.17 16.86 -7.92
CA GLN A 62 17.88 15.78 -8.86
C GLN A 62 16.63 14.98 -8.50
N ILE A 63 15.99 15.32 -7.38
CA ILE A 63 14.80 14.62 -6.91
C ILE A 63 13.58 15.08 -7.73
N ILE A 64 13.13 14.21 -8.62
CA ILE A 64 11.89 14.42 -9.40
C ILE A 64 10.67 13.92 -8.62
N HIS A 65 10.81 12.80 -7.91
CA HIS A 65 9.79 12.18 -7.07
C HIS A 65 10.36 12.01 -5.67
N GLY A 66 9.66 12.54 -4.65
CA GLY A 66 10.02 12.37 -3.25
C GLY A 66 9.85 10.92 -2.79
N LEU A 67 10.52 10.52 -1.71
CA LEU A 67 10.37 9.17 -1.14
C LEU A 67 8.91 8.87 -0.81
N ALA A 68 8.20 9.80 -0.19
CA ALA A 68 6.79 9.64 0.16
C ALA A 68 5.91 9.38 -1.08
N ASP A 69 6.17 10.07 -2.21
CA ASP A 69 5.41 9.86 -3.44
C ASP A 69 5.69 8.50 -4.07
N ILE A 70 6.94 8.05 -4.05
CA ILE A 70 7.32 6.73 -4.56
C ILE A 70 6.67 5.63 -3.71
N ILE A 71 6.73 5.76 -2.37
CA ILE A 71 6.11 4.83 -1.44
C ILE A 71 4.59 4.83 -1.63
N ARG A 72 3.96 6.00 -1.70
CA ARG A 72 2.51 6.12 -1.92
C ARG A 72 2.08 5.44 -3.21
N PHE A 73 2.79 5.67 -4.30
CA PHE A 73 2.53 5.00 -5.58
C PHE A 73 2.63 3.48 -5.42
N ARG A 74 3.69 2.98 -4.78
CA ARG A 74 3.89 1.55 -4.56
C ARG A 74 2.79 0.92 -3.69
N LEU A 75 2.41 1.57 -2.60
CA LEU A 75 1.30 1.12 -1.74
C LEU A 75 -0.02 1.04 -2.50
N LEU A 76 -0.31 2.02 -3.34
CA LEU A 76 -1.51 2.05 -4.15
C LEU A 76 -1.49 0.98 -5.25
N MET A 77 -0.34 0.70 -5.84
CA MET A 77 -0.18 -0.43 -6.77
C MET A 77 -0.55 -1.75 -6.11
N ILE A 78 0.05 -2.04 -4.95
CA ILE A 78 -0.23 -3.27 -4.18
C ILE A 78 -1.72 -3.35 -3.81
N ALA A 79 -2.31 -2.27 -3.32
CA ALA A 79 -3.72 -2.21 -2.95
C ALA A 79 -4.67 -2.41 -4.14
N ALA A 80 -4.23 -2.11 -5.36
CA ALA A 80 -4.97 -2.36 -6.60
C ALA A 80 -4.71 -3.77 -7.19
N GLY A 81 -3.88 -4.60 -6.55
CA GLY A 81 -3.55 -5.96 -6.99
C GLY A 81 -2.34 -6.06 -7.92
N TYR A 82 -1.56 -4.99 -8.07
CA TYR A 82 -0.31 -4.98 -8.85
C TYR A 82 0.87 -5.24 -7.92
N GLU A 83 1.17 -6.50 -7.71
CA GLU A 83 2.22 -6.95 -6.78
C GLU A 83 3.63 -6.72 -7.35
N ASP A 84 3.79 -6.83 -8.69
CA ASP A 84 5.09 -6.65 -9.33
C ASP A 84 5.44 -5.16 -9.50
N GLY A 85 6.65 -4.80 -9.09
CA GLY A 85 7.19 -3.46 -9.34
C GLY A 85 7.32 -3.11 -10.83
N ASN A 86 7.37 -4.09 -11.73
CA ASN A 86 7.40 -3.90 -13.18
C ASN A 86 6.15 -3.20 -13.72
N ASP A 87 4.99 -3.40 -13.08
CA ASP A 87 3.73 -2.77 -13.45
C ASP A 87 3.78 -1.23 -13.36
N ALA A 88 4.70 -0.69 -12.57
CA ALA A 88 4.92 0.76 -12.49
C ALA A 88 5.18 1.40 -13.87
N THR A 89 5.75 0.64 -14.82
CA THR A 89 6.04 1.16 -16.16
C THR A 89 4.77 1.50 -16.94
N SER A 90 3.71 0.71 -16.81
CA SER A 90 2.39 0.96 -17.42
C SER A 90 1.57 1.94 -16.58
N LEU A 91 1.49 1.69 -15.27
CA LEU A 91 0.64 2.44 -14.33
C LEU A 91 1.07 3.89 -14.11
N ARG A 92 2.35 4.22 -14.29
CA ARG A 92 2.86 5.59 -14.13
C ARG A 92 2.16 6.64 -15.02
N ARG A 93 1.46 6.21 -16.05
CA ARG A 93 0.70 7.07 -16.98
C ARG A 93 -0.81 6.95 -16.80
N ASP A 94 -1.25 6.03 -15.97
CA ASP A 94 -2.67 5.84 -15.70
C ASP A 94 -3.27 7.08 -15.03
N PRO A 95 -4.44 7.56 -15.49
CA PRO A 95 -5.05 8.78 -14.95
C PRO A 95 -5.48 8.65 -13.49
N MET A 96 -5.94 7.46 -13.04
CA MET A 96 -6.39 7.27 -11.67
C MET A 96 -5.22 7.26 -10.69
N PHE A 97 -4.11 6.61 -11.03
CA PHE A 97 -2.89 6.65 -10.21
C PHE A 97 -2.32 8.06 -10.11
N ARG A 98 -2.36 8.86 -11.20
CA ARG A 98 -1.96 10.28 -11.13
C ARG A 98 -2.87 11.06 -10.19
N MET A 99 -4.18 10.89 -10.30
CA MET A 99 -5.15 11.55 -9.42
C MET A 99 -4.97 11.11 -7.96
N ALA A 100 -4.65 9.85 -7.73
CA ALA A 100 -4.37 9.35 -6.41
C ALA A 100 -3.12 9.97 -5.76
N LEU A 101 -2.18 10.48 -6.57
CA LEU A 101 -1.02 11.27 -6.13
C LEU A 101 -1.21 12.79 -6.29
N ASP A 102 -2.44 13.28 -6.25
CA ASP A 102 -2.79 14.70 -6.35
C ASP A 102 -2.37 15.39 -7.66
N GLN A 103 -2.12 14.63 -8.71
CA GLN A 103 -1.82 15.15 -10.04
C GLN A 103 -3.08 15.15 -10.94
N LEU A 104 -3.14 16.04 -11.90
CA LEU A 104 -4.19 16.01 -12.92
C LEU A 104 -4.06 14.74 -13.78
N PRO A 105 -5.16 14.18 -14.32
CA PRO A 105 -5.14 13.00 -15.19
C PRO A 105 -4.17 13.12 -16.37
N SER A 106 -4.00 14.31 -16.90
CA SER A 106 -3.05 14.66 -17.99
C SER A 106 -1.68 15.11 -17.48
N GLY A 107 -1.41 14.99 -16.18
CA GLY A 107 -0.18 15.45 -15.55
C GLY A 107 1.07 14.67 -15.97
N ARG A 108 2.19 15.01 -15.34
CA ARG A 108 3.46 14.29 -15.55
C ARG A 108 3.34 12.81 -15.18
N ALA A 109 4.11 11.96 -15.85
CA ALA A 109 4.20 10.55 -15.47
C ALA A 109 4.76 10.41 -14.04
N LEU A 110 4.24 9.45 -13.29
CA LEU A 110 4.75 9.05 -11.98
C LEU A 110 6.13 8.39 -12.11
N CYS A 111 6.71 7.93 -11.02
CA CYS A 111 8.03 7.31 -11.03
C CYS A 111 8.06 6.02 -11.88
N SER A 112 9.24 5.66 -12.34
CA SER A 112 9.44 4.47 -13.17
C SER A 112 9.68 3.22 -12.30
N GLN A 113 9.54 2.04 -12.89
CA GLN A 113 9.88 0.77 -12.27
C GLN A 113 11.29 0.78 -11.65
N SER A 114 12.28 1.28 -12.36
CA SER A 114 13.64 1.35 -11.83
C SER A 114 13.77 2.29 -10.61
N THR A 115 12.89 3.26 -10.47
CA THR A 115 12.82 4.13 -9.27
C THR A 115 12.18 3.40 -8.11
N VAL A 116 11.12 2.62 -8.36
CA VAL A 116 10.49 1.75 -7.36
C VAL A 116 11.49 0.71 -6.86
N SER A 117 12.17 0.01 -7.77
CA SER A 117 13.16 -1.00 -7.42
C SER A 117 14.33 -0.43 -6.59
N ARG A 118 14.80 0.80 -6.91
CA ARG A 118 15.82 1.46 -6.08
C ARG A 118 15.31 1.77 -4.68
N LEU A 119 14.04 2.18 -4.54
CA LEU A 119 13.44 2.40 -3.23
C LEU A 119 13.36 1.09 -2.43
N GLU A 120 12.91 0.00 -3.03
CA GLU A 120 12.78 -1.31 -2.37
C GLU A 120 14.14 -1.85 -1.88
N ASN A 121 15.22 -1.50 -2.57
CA ASN A 121 16.58 -1.90 -2.19
C ASN A 121 17.33 -0.84 -1.36
N LEU A 122 16.71 0.29 -1.03
CA LEU A 122 17.34 1.37 -0.29
C LEU A 122 17.53 1.09 1.22
N PRO A 123 16.56 0.47 1.93
CA PRO A 123 16.61 0.39 3.38
C PRO A 123 17.75 -0.50 3.88
N ASP A 124 18.57 0.03 4.78
CA ASP A 124 19.48 -0.75 5.59
C ASP A 124 18.75 -1.46 6.76
N PRO A 125 19.38 -2.38 7.50
CA PRO A 125 18.74 -3.07 8.62
C PRO A 125 18.20 -2.13 9.71
N ARG A 126 18.83 -0.98 9.93
CA ARG A 126 18.36 0.03 10.91
C ARG A 126 17.13 0.75 10.40
N ALA A 127 17.08 1.06 9.11
CA ALA A 127 15.90 1.62 8.47
C ALA A 127 14.71 0.65 8.53
N LEU A 128 14.94 -0.64 8.28
CA LEU A 128 13.91 -1.68 8.41
C LEU A 128 13.33 -1.74 9.82
N LEU A 129 14.17 -1.63 10.86
CA LEU A 129 13.68 -1.57 12.25
C LEU A 129 12.85 -0.30 12.51
N ARG A 130 13.22 0.85 11.93
CA ARG A 130 12.41 2.08 12.03
C ARG A 130 11.06 1.91 11.33
N VAL A 131 11.06 1.29 10.15
CA VAL A 131 9.83 0.97 9.40
C VAL A 131 8.92 0.05 10.22
N ALA A 132 9.45 -1.04 10.78
CA ALA A 132 8.68 -1.96 11.62
C ALA A 132 8.05 -1.24 12.82
N ARG A 133 8.80 -0.37 13.51
CA ARG A 133 8.26 0.47 14.59
C ARG A 133 7.16 1.41 14.12
N ALA A 134 7.34 2.04 12.95
CA ALA A 134 6.33 2.95 12.39
C ALA A 134 5.02 2.21 12.07
N ILE A 135 5.08 0.95 11.63
CA ILE A 135 3.90 0.09 11.41
C ILE A 135 3.19 -0.20 12.73
N VAL A 136 3.95 -0.57 13.78
CA VAL A 136 3.38 -0.78 15.12
C VAL A 136 2.75 0.50 15.66
N ASP A 137 3.40 1.65 15.48
CA ASP A 137 2.85 2.95 15.89
C ASP A 137 1.55 3.30 15.14
N LEU A 138 1.45 2.97 13.85
CA LEU A 138 0.22 3.12 13.08
C LEU A 138 -0.90 2.26 13.66
N TYR A 139 -0.62 1.01 13.96
CA TYR A 139 -1.57 0.11 14.63
C TYR A 139 -2.03 0.69 15.96
N CYS A 140 -1.10 1.06 16.85
CA CYS A 140 -1.44 1.62 18.16
C CYS A 140 -2.33 2.88 18.05
N ARG A 141 -2.10 3.73 17.06
CA ARG A 141 -2.90 4.94 16.81
C ARG A 141 -4.27 4.65 16.21
N SER A 142 -4.47 3.50 15.59
CA SER A 142 -5.79 3.08 15.09
C SER A 142 -6.74 2.69 16.21
N LEU A 143 -6.22 2.35 17.38
CA LEU A 143 -6.99 1.98 18.55
C LEU A 143 -7.62 3.23 19.19
N ARG A 144 -8.96 3.23 19.33
CA ARG A 144 -9.68 4.36 19.97
C ARG A 144 -9.39 4.49 21.45
N GLN A 145 -9.08 3.37 22.09
CA GLN A 145 -8.70 3.29 23.51
C GLN A 145 -7.75 2.12 23.70
N VAL A 146 -6.93 2.17 24.74
CA VAL A 146 -6.02 1.07 25.07
C VAL A 146 -6.84 -0.17 25.45
N PRO A 147 -6.71 -1.27 24.71
CA PRO A 147 -7.46 -2.49 25.01
C PRO A 147 -6.92 -3.13 26.29
N LYS A 148 -7.79 -3.78 27.06
CA LYS A 148 -7.38 -4.55 28.26
C LYS A 148 -6.61 -5.83 27.92
N ARG A 149 -6.82 -6.34 26.72
CA ARG A 149 -6.17 -7.54 26.18
C ARG A 149 -6.04 -7.37 24.68
N ILE A 150 -4.98 -7.92 24.10
CA ILE A 150 -4.78 -8.06 22.65
C ILE A 150 -4.50 -9.54 22.41
N ALA A 151 -5.23 -10.16 21.51
CA ALA A 151 -4.94 -11.49 20.98
C ALA A 151 -4.03 -11.33 19.77
N LEU A 152 -2.78 -11.78 19.86
CA LEU A 152 -1.86 -11.77 18.72
C LEU A 152 -1.91 -13.13 18.01
N ASP A 153 -2.23 -13.07 16.74
CA ASP A 153 -2.19 -14.20 15.83
C ASP A 153 -0.86 -14.10 15.07
N ILE A 154 0.02 -15.07 15.31
CA ILE A 154 1.40 -15.08 14.78
C ILE A 154 1.50 -16.24 13.81
N ASP A 155 1.79 -15.94 12.56
CA ASP A 155 1.89 -16.92 11.50
C ASP A 155 3.15 -16.67 10.67
N ASP A 156 3.74 -17.73 10.13
CA ASP A 156 4.81 -17.63 9.16
C ASP A 156 4.29 -17.99 7.76
N THR A 157 4.88 -17.39 6.76
CA THR A 157 4.58 -17.70 5.36
C THR A 157 5.88 -17.84 4.60
N PHE A 158 5.86 -18.62 3.52
CA PHE A 158 7.02 -18.74 2.64
C PHE A 158 6.81 -17.95 1.36
N ASP A 159 7.77 -17.11 1.05
CA ASP A 159 7.81 -16.31 -0.19
C ASP A 159 9.01 -16.75 -1.02
N ALA A 160 8.74 -17.44 -2.13
CA ALA A 160 9.77 -17.96 -3.01
C ALA A 160 10.56 -16.83 -3.68
N ALA A 161 11.88 -16.84 -3.55
CA ALA A 161 12.73 -15.82 -4.14
C ALA A 161 13.14 -16.20 -5.58
N HIS A 162 12.64 -15.43 -6.53
CA HIS A 162 13.04 -15.56 -7.93
C HIS A 162 14.30 -14.75 -8.21
N GLY A 163 15.31 -15.43 -8.77
CA GLY A 163 16.61 -14.81 -9.12
C GLY A 163 17.58 -14.69 -7.95
N GLY A 164 18.52 -13.75 -8.02
CA GLY A 164 19.67 -13.59 -7.11
C GLY A 164 19.40 -12.66 -5.92
N GLN A 165 18.22 -12.67 -5.32
CA GLN A 165 17.88 -11.79 -4.20
C GLN A 165 18.78 -12.02 -2.99
N GLN A 166 19.18 -10.93 -2.32
CA GLN A 166 20.01 -11.02 -1.11
C GLN A 166 19.21 -11.53 0.09
N PHE A 167 19.90 -12.22 1.01
CA PHE A 167 19.33 -12.76 2.26
C PHE A 167 18.25 -13.83 2.10
N ARG A 168 18.05 -14.37 0.90
CA ARG A 168 17.22 -15.56 0.72
C ARG A 168 17.89 -16.77 1.41
N LEU A 169 17.10 -17.57 2.06
CA LEU A 169 17.52 -18.82 2.70
C LEU A 169 16.92 -20.01 1.99
N PHE A 170 17.66 -21.13 1.97
CA PHE A 170 17.14 -22.38 1.45
C PHE A 170 16.20 -23.01 2.50
N ASN A 171 14.96 -23.26 2.11
CA ASN A 171 13.96 -23.87 2.98
C ASN A 171 13.67 -25.31 2.51
N ALA A 172 14.37 -26.27 3.10
CA ALA A 172 14.17 -27.69 2.82
C ALA A 172 12.89 -28.28 3.45
N HIS A 173 12.25 -27.56 4.37
CA HIS A 173 11.14 -28.09 5.14
C HIS A 173 9.81 -27.97 4.41
N TYR A 174 9.59 -26.84 3.69
CA TYR A 174 8.32 -26.56 3.03
C TYR A 174 8.33 -26.86 1.53
N TYR A 175 9.35 -26.38 0.81
CA TYR A 175 9.29 -26.36 -0.67
C TYR A 175 10.57 -26.76 -1.38
N ASP A 176 11.65 -27.06 -0.65
CA ASP A 176 12.97 -27.34 -1.25
C ASP A 176 13.48 -26.17 -2.14
N GLU A 177 13.14 -24.93 -1.77
CA GLU A 177 13.41 -23.73 -2.53
C GLU A 177 14.11 -22.65 -1.71
N TYR A 178 14.73 -21.69 -2.41
CA TYR A 178 15.24 -20.47 -1.80
C TYR A 178 14.13 -19.44 -1.67
N GLY A 179 13.99 -18.82 -0.51
CA GLY A 179 12.99 -17.80 -0.28
C GLY A 179 13.19 -17.04 1.01
N PHE A 180 12.17 -16.30 1.37
CA PHE A 180 12.04 -15.61 2.64
C PHE A 180 10.94 -16.30 3.46
N GLN A 181 11.07 -16.23 4.76
CA GLN A 181 10.05 -16.73 5.69
C GLN A 181 9.65 -15.57 6.61
N PRO A 182 8.85 -14.63 6.12
CA PRO A 182 8.38 -13.54 6.95
C PRO A 182 7.40 -14.05 8.01
N ILE A 183 7.54 -13.51 9.22
CA ILE A 183 6.58 -13.71 10.30
C ILE A 183 5.58 -12.57 10.23
N VAL A 184 4.31 -12.92 10.12
CA VAL A 184 3.20 -11.96 10.08
C VAL A 184 2.48 -11.99 11.42
N VAL A 185 2.21 -10.82 11.99
CA VAL A 185 1.52 -10.69 13.27
C VAL A 185 0.24 -9.90 13.05
N PHE A 186 -0.88 -10.51 13.37
CA PHE A 186 -2.20 -9.89 13.28
C PHE A 186 -2.80 -9.67 14.67
N ASP A 187 -3.66 -8.67 14.78
CA ASP A 187 -4.59 -8.56 15.89
C ASP A 187 -5.80 -9.48 15.61
N GLY A 188 -5.90 -10.57 16.34
CA GLY A 188 -6.94 -11.58 16.19
C GLY A 188 -8.34 -11.04 16.50
N ASP A 189 -8.45 -10.07 17.41
CA ASP A 189 -9.74 -9.44 17.76
C ASP A 189 -10.25 -8.52 16.62
N MET A 190 -9.36 -7.89 15.85
CA MET A 190 -9.74 -7.05 14.70
C MET A 190 -10.18 -7.86 13.48
N ARG A 191 -9.70 -9.08 13.31
CA ARG A 191 -10.17 -9.99 12.23
C ARG A 191 -11.63 -10.36 12.38
N THR A 192 -12.11 -10.49 13.60
CA THR A 192 -13.52 -10.81 13.92
C THR A 192 -14.47 -9.63 13.64
N ALA A 193 -13.98 -8.40 13.68
CA ALA A 193 -14.79 -7.21 13.42
C ALA A 193 -15.07 -6.95 11.92
N THR A 194 -14.29 -7.54 11.01
CA THR A 194 -14.44 -7.44 9.56
C THR A 194 -15.13 -8.65 8.91
N GLY A 195 -15.16 -9.79 9.59
CA GLY A 195 -15.89 -11.00 9.20
C GLY A 195 -17.18 -11.11 9.98
N GLY A 196 -18.31 -11.12 9.28
CA GLY A 196 -19.63 -11.24 9.91
C GLY A 196 -19.72 -12.41 10.89
N ASN A 197 -20.54 -12.22 11.89
CA ASN A 197 -20.95 -13.12 12.94
C ASN A 197 -21.09 -14.61 12.44
N GLU A 198 -20.04 -15.38 12.44
CA GLU A 198 -20.18 -16.84 12.45
C GLU A 198 -20.15 -17.29 13.90
N ASP A 199 -21.37 -17.43 14.41
CA ASP A 199 -21.72 -17.99 15.73
C ASP A 199 -21.32 -19.49 15.74
N HIS A 200 -20.06 -19.78 16.01
CA HIS A 200 -19.61 -21.15 16.31
C HIS A 200 -20.11 -21.56 17.72
N ARG A 201 -21.42 -21.68 17.83
CA ARG A 201 -21.97 -22.51 18.89
C ARG A 201 -21.70 -23.97 18.54
N ASN A 202 -20.75 -24.52 19.24
CA ASN A 202 -20.44 -25.94 19.23
C ASN A 202 -21.66 -26.71 19.75
N PRO A 203 -22.34 -27.54 18.95
CA PRO A 203 -23.42 -28.38 19.46
C PRO A 203 -22.85 -29.77 19.82
N THR A 204 -22.21 -29.88 20.97
CA THR A 204 -21.96 -31.22 21.51
C THR A 204 -22.01 -31.17 23.03
N GLN A 205 -23.22 -31.32 23.56
CA GLN A 205 -23.51 -31.99 24.82
C GLN A 205 -25.04 -32.21 24.89
N ALA A 206 -25.46 -33.37 24.43
CA ALA A 206 -26.65 -34.08 24.90
C ALA A 206 -26.39 -35.57 24.66
#